data_a5ea7b0b0d62fd2c70fd516fc3ae34dc
#
_entry.id   a5ea7b0b0d62fd2c70fd516fc3ae34dc
#
_cell.length_a   1.000
_cell.length_b   1.000
_cell.length_c   1.000
_cell.angle_alpha   90.00
_cell.angle_beta   90.00
_cell.angle_gamma   90.00
#
_symmetry.space_group_name_H-M   'P 1'
#
loop_
_entity.id
_entity.type
_entity.pdbx_description
1 polymer ?
#
loop_
_entity_poly.entity_id
_entity_poly.type
_entity_poly.pdbx_seq_one_letter_code
_entity_poly.pdbx_strand_id
1 'polypeptide(L)'
;MAEFTVSEVIDGDPFKVKEGWKWDDKRDDTVRPTGYNAPEEGELGYEEAKQKLKRLILNEKVEVKNPQTIDDWGRLVADVYYKGKNLADYFPEYKI
;
A
#
# COMPACT_ATOMS: atom_id res chain seq x y z
N MET A 1 -11.11 6.37 -6.00
CA MET A 1 -11.73 5.09 -5.74
C MET A 1 -12.48 5.10 -4.41
N ALA A 2 -11.93 4.66 -3.31
CA ALA A 2 -12.68 4.61 -2.07
C ALA A 2 -11.74 4.52 -0.87
N GLU A 3 -12.36 4.57 0.31
CA GLU A 3 -11.69 4.45 1.58
C GLU A 3 -11.74 2.98 2.05
N PHE A 4 -10.63 2.48 2.53
CA PHE A 4 -10.51 1.08 2.97
C PHE A 4 -9.79 1.02 4.31
N THR A 5 -10.09 -0.02 5.07
CA THR A 5 -9.41 -0.31 6.34
C THR A 5 -8.26 -1.29 6.10
N VAL A 6 -7.08 -0.94 6.53
CA VAL A 6 -5.90 -1.80 6.37
C VAL A 6 -5.97 -2.94 7.39
N SER A 7 -6.01 -4.17 6.90
CA SER A 7 -6.11 -5.36 7.76
C SER A 7 -4.77 -6.05 8.01
N GLU A 8 -3.82 -5.88 7.09
CA GLU A 8 -2.51 -6.52 7.20
C GLU A 8 -1.48 -5.73 6.42
N VAL A 9 -0.27 -5.62 6.95
CA VAL A 9 0.87 -5.05 6.23
C VAL A 9 1.79 -6.21 5.87
N ILE A 10 2.02 -6.39 4.57
CA ILE A 10 2.81 -7.51 4.07
C ILE A 10 4.30 -7.17 4.11
N ASP A 11 4.65 -6.02 3.52
CA ASP A 11 6.03 -5.51 3.45
C ASP A 11 6.01 -4.00 3.65
N GLY A 12 7.08 -3.31 3.25
CA GLY A 12 7.16 -1.86 3.38
C GLY A 12 6.26 -1.08 2.43
N ASP A 13 5.68 -1.72 1.42
CA ASP A 13 4.72 -1.07 0.52
C ASP A 13 3.42 -1.85 0.32
N PRO A 14 3.36 -3.18 0.04
CA PRO A 14 2.05 -3.78 -0.15
C PRO A 14 1.34 -4.07 1.17
N PHE A 15 0.03 -3.89 1.16
CA PHE A 15 -0.83 -4.16 2.31
C PHE A 15 -2.17 -4.71 1.85
N LYS A 16 -2.92 -5.30 2.77
CA LYS A 16 -4.26 -5.80 2.50
C LYS A 16 -5.31 -4.92 3.13
N VAL A 17 -6.46 -4.83 2.45
CA VAL A 17 -7.61 -4.08 2.96
C VAL A 17 -8.72 -5.05 3.33
N LYS A 18 -9.37 -4.77 4.47
CA LYS A 18 -10.40 -5.61 5.06
C LYS A 18 -11.60 -5.80 4.12
N GLU A 19 -12.04 -4.71 3.50
CA GLU A 19 -13.22 -4.71 2.65
C GLU A 19 -12.99 -5.39 1.30
N GLY A 20 -11.72 -5.43 0.88
CA GLY A 20 -11.39 -5.83 -0.46
C GLY A 20 -11.71 -4.73 -1.47
N TRP A 21 -11.08 -4.79 -2.62
CA TRP A 21 -11.34 -3.86 -3.72
C TRP A 21 -11.90 -4.62 -4.92
N LYS A 22 -12.61 -3.86 -5.77
CA LYS A 22 -13.08 -4.35 -7.06
C LYS A 22 -12.69 -3.35 -8.12
N TRP A 23 -12.02 -3.80 -9.16
CA TRP A 23 -11.58 -2.94 -10.25
C TRP A 23 -11.41 -3.77 -11.52
N ASP A 24 -11.93 -3.27 -12.65
CA ASP A 24 -11.80 -3.92 -13.96
C ASP A 24 -12.27 -5.38 -13.90
N ASP A 25 -13.43 -5.62 -13.28
CA ASP A 25 -14.07 -6.94 -13.11
C ASP A 25 -13.24 -7.93 -12.29
N LYS A 26 -12.22 -7.45 -11.58
CA LYS A 26 -11.40 -8.27 -10.69
C LYS A 26 -11.60 -7.84 -9.24
N ARG A 27 -11.41 -8.78 -8.33
CA ARG A 27 -11.54 -8.55 -6.91
C ARG A 27 -10.38 -9.18 -6.18
N ASP A 28 -9.84 -8.47 -5.22
CA ASP A 28 -8.83 -8.99 -4.30
C ASP A 28 -8.73 -8.02 -3.13
N ASP A 29 -7.71 -8.20 -2.29
CA ASP A 29 -7.54 -7.38 -1.10
C ASP A 29 -6.16 -6.72 -1.00
N THR A 30 -5.23 -7.01 -1.89
CA THR A 30 -3.87 -6.49 -1.80
C THR A 30 -3.69 -5.25 -2.65
N VAL A 31 -3.12 -4.20 -2.05
CA VAL A 31 -2.84 -2.92 -2.70
C VAL A 31 -1.34 -2.67 -2.65
N ARG A 32 -0.78 -2.24 -3.79
CA ARG A 32 0.59 -1.78 -3.89
C ARG A 32 0.59 -0.28 -4.15
N PRO A 33 0.95 0.55 -3.17
CA PRO A 33 0.94 2.00 -3.37
C PRO A 33 2.00 2.44 -4.36
N THR A 34 1.69 3.50 -5.10
CA THR A 34 2.61 4.12 -6.05
C THR A 34 3.50 5.13 -5.33
N GLY A 35 4.55 5.57 -6.00
CA GLY A 35 5.34 6.73 -5.58
C GLY A 35 6.57 6.40 -4.73
N TYR A 36 6.70 5.18 -4.25
CA TYR A 36 7.90 4.78 -3.52
C TYR A 36 8.14 3.27 -3.67
N ASN A 37 9.38 2.85 -3.45
CA ASN A 37 9.77 1.45 -3.46
C ASN A 37 10.51 1.14 -2.16
N ALA A 38 9.85 0.43 -1.26
CA ALA A 38 10.48 -0.01 -0.03
C ALA A 38 11.39 -1.22 -0.28
N PRO A 39 12.39 -1.46 0.57
CA PRO A 39 13.23 -2.64 0.45
C PRO A 39 12.41 -3.93 0.53
N GLU A 40 12.78 -4.90 -0.29
CA GLU A 40 12.16 -6.21 -0.31
C GLU A 40 12.82 -7.13 0.71
N GLU A 41 12.16 -8.24 1.03
CA GLU A 41 12.69 -9.24 1.94
C GLU A 41 14.10 -9.67 1.52
N GLY A 42 15.03 -9.66 2.47
CA GLY A 42 16.43 -9.95 2.20
C GLY A 42 17.27 -8.73 1.92
N GLU A 43 16.65 -7.57 1.69
CA GLU A 43 17.37 -6.32 1.47
C GLU A 43 17.53 -5.53 2.76
N LEU A 44 18.58 -4.72 2.81
CA LEU A 44 18.84 -3.86 3.95
C LEU A 44 17.69 -2.88 4.15
N GLY A 45 17.22 -2.75 5.38
CA GLY A 45 16.12 -1.83 5.70
C GLY A 45 14.73 -2.42 5.53
N TYR A 46 14.62 -3.68 5.11
CA TYR A 46 13.32 -4.33 4.90
C TYR A 46 12.44 -4.28 6.15
N GLU A 47 12.97 -4.72 7.29
CA GLU A 47 12.18 -4.82 8.50
C GLU A 47 11.77 -3.44 9.02
N GLU A 48 12.67 -2.46 8.94
CA GLU A 48 12.37 -1.08 9.36
C GLU A 48 11.23 -0.49 8.53
N ALA A 49 11.26 -0.69 7.21
CA ALA A 49 10.22 -0.16 6.32
C ALA A 49 8.88 -0.82 6.60
N LYS A 50 8.88 -2.13 6.79
CA LYS A 50 7.66 -2.89 7.10
C LYS A 50 7.06 -2.44 8.43
N GLN A 51 7.87 -2.29 9.47
CA GLN A 51 7.40 -1.86 10.77
C GLN A 51 6.91 -0.41 10.74
N LYS A 52 7.57 0.44 9.99
CA LYS A 52 7.13 1.83 9.82
C LYS A 52 5.73 1.89 9.19
N LEU A 53 5.52 1.15 8.11
CA LEU A 53 4.21 1.13 7.46
C LEU A 53 3.15 0.55 8.40
N LYS A 54 3.49 -0.51 9.11
CA LYS A 54 2.60 -1.15 10.06
C LYS A 54 2.16 -0.19 11.17
N ARG A 55 3.10 0.54 11.75
CA ARG A 55 2.79 1.53 12.78
C ARG A 55 1.93 2.67 12.23
N LEU A 56 2.10 2.99 10.96
CA LEU A 56 1.42 4.13 10.35
C LEU A 56 -0.02 3.81 9.99
N ILE A 57 -0.26 2.69 9.33
CA ILE A 57 -1.57 2.43 8.71
C ILE A 57 -2.30 1.17 9.16
N LEU A 58 -1.70 0.28 9.94
CA LEU A 58 -2.38 -0.95 10.33
C LEU A 58 -3.63 -0.60 11.14
N ASN A 59 -4.77 -1.19 10.74
CA ASN A 59 -6.10 -0.94 11.33
C ASN A 59 -6.60 0.49 11.12
N GLU A 60 -5.93 1.27 10.28
CA GLU A 60 -6.32 2.63 9.95
C GLU A 60 -7.03 2.65 8.59
N LYS A 61 -7.75 3.73 8.33
CA LYS A 61 -8.38 3.94 7.03
C LYS A 61 -7.44 4.69 6.10
N VAL A 62 -7.37 4.22 4.86
CA VAL A 62 -6.62 4.88 3.80
C VAL A 62 -7.53 5.10 2.60
N GLU A 63 -7.20 6.11 1.81
CA GLU A 63 -7.94 6.38 0.58
C GLU A 63 -7.13 5.85 -0.59
N VAL A 64 -7.76 5.04 -1.43
CA VAL A 64 -7.13 4.47 -2.62
C VAL A 64 -7.69 5.18 -3.83
N LYS A 65 -6.82 5.79 -4.62
CA LYS A 65 -7.19 6.61 -5.78
C LYS A 65 -6.39 6.22 -7.02
N ASN A 66 -6.96 6.55 -8.17
CA ASN A 66 -6.26 6.45 -9.46
C ASN A 66 -5.65 5.07 -9.70
N PRO A 67 -6.46 3.99 -9.62
CA PRO A 67 -5.93 2.67 -9.89
C PRO A 67 -5.39 2.60 -11.31
N GLN A 68 -4.19 2.03 -11.46
CA GLN A 68 -3.48 2.02 -12.73
C GLN A 68 -3.52 0.64 -13.39
N THR A 69 -3.31 -0.40 -12.61
CA THR A 69 -3.25 -1.76 -13.14
C THR A 69 -3.31 -2.75 -11.97
N ILE A 70 -3.44 -4.02 -12.31
CA ILE A 70 -3.26 -5.12 -11.38
C ILE A 70 -1.98 -5.81 -11.82
N ASP A 71 -1.00 -5.91 -10.94
CA ASP A 71 0.30 -6.47 -11.30
C ASP A 71 0.25 -8.01 -11.39
N ASP A 72 1.38 -8.62 -11.73
CA ASP A 72 1.46 -10.06 -11.96
C ASP A 72 1.19 -10.90 -10.70
N TRP A 73 1.23 -10.27 -9.53
CA TRP A 73 0.94 -10.93 -8.25
C TRP A 73 -0.49 -10.64 -7.76
N GLY A 74 -1.32 -9.99 -8.57
CA GLY A 74 -2.71 -9.70 -8.22
C GLY A 74 -2.88 -8.50 -7.31
N ARG A 75 -1.90 -7.62 -7.19
CA ARG A 75 -1.97 -6.43 -6.36
C ARG A 75 -2.47 -5.24 -7.17
N LEU A 76 -3.41 -4.49 -6.61
CA LEU A 76 -3.89 -3.26 -7.25
C LEU A 76 -2.85 -2.17 -7.07
N VAL A 77 -2.30 -1.69 -8.18
CA VAL A 77 -1.33 -0.59 -8.18
C VAL A 77 -2.12 0.72 -8.24
N ALA A 78 -2.04 1.52 -7.20
CA ALA A 78 -2.85 2.72 -7.08
C ALA A 78 -2.20 3.73 -6.14
N ASP A 79 -2.62 4.99 -6.24
CA ASP A 79 -2.20 6.03 -5.31
C ASP A 79 -2.91 5.81 -3.98
N VAL A 80 -2.20 5.93 -2.88
CA VAL A 80 -2.74 5.74 -1.55
C VAL A 80 -2.50 7.00 -0.72
N TYR A 81 -3.55 7.47 -0.05
CA TYR A 81 -3.49 8.65 0.80
C TYR A 81 -3.86 8.26 2.23
N TYR A 82 -3.11 8.74 3.18
CA TYR A 82 -3.39 8.59 4.59
C TYR A 82 -3.46 9.97 5.23
N LYS A 83 -4.62 10.27 5.85
CA LYS A 83 -4.88 11.59 6.45
C LYS A 83 -4.61 12.73 5.46
N GLY A 84 -5.05 12.54 4.22
CA GLY A 84 -4.94 13.56 3.18
C GLY A 84 -3.56 13.72 2.55
N LYS A 85 -2.58 12.91 2.96
CA LYS A 85 -1.22 12.98 2.45
C LYS A 85 -0.86 11.69 1.72
N ASN A 86 -0.24 11.82 0.56
CA ASN A 86 0.19 10.65 -0.23
C ASN A 86 1.12 9.79 0.62
N LEU A 87 0.87 8.49 0.64
CA LEU A 87 1.64 7.54 1.46
C LEU A 87 3.14 7.61 1.14
N ALA A 88 3.51 7.83 -0.11
CA ALA A 88 4.91 7.96 -0.52
C ALA A 88 5.63 9.11 0.20
N ASP A 89 4.91 10.14 0.60
CA ASP A 89 5.50 11.30 1.30
C ASP A 89 5.88 10.97 2.74
N TYR A 90 5.39 9.86 3.27
CA TYR A 90 5.81 9.36 4.59
C TYR A 90 7.10 8.53 4.48
N PHE A 91 7.54 8.21 3.26
CA PHE A 91 8.72 7.38 3.00
C PHE A 91 9.69 8.12 2.08
N PRO A 92 10.18 9.31 2.48
CA PRO A 92 11.06 10.08 1.60
C PRO A 92 12.36 9.34 1.27
N GLU A 93 12.81 8.43 2.14
CA GLU A 93 14.02 7.64 1.92
C GLU A 93 13.87 6.62 0.77
N TYR A 94 12.63 6.29 0.39
CA TYR A 94 12.34 5.31 -0.67
C TYR A 94 11.55 5.91 -1.83
N LYS A 95 11.32 7.20 -1.82
CA LYS A 95 10.49 7.87 -2.81
C LYS A 95 11.13 7.85 -4.20
N ILE A 96 10.33 7.64 -5.22
CA ILE A 96 10.79 7.59 -6.62
C ILE A 96 10.17 8.70 -7.44
#